data_0a3674020eef1ed464160674f786b241
#
_entry.id   0a3674020eef1ed464160674f786b241
#
_cell.length_a   1.000
_cell.length_b   1.000
_cell.length_c   1.000
_cell.angle_alpha   90.00
_cell.angle_beta   90.00
_cell.angle_gamma   90.00
#
_symmetry.space_group_name_H-M   'P 1'
#
loop_
_entity.id
_entity.type
_entity.pdbx_description
1 polymer ?
#
loop_
_entity_poly.entity_id
_entity_poly.type
_entity_poly.pdbx_seq_one_letter_code
_entity_poly.pdbx_strand_id
1 'polypeptide(L)'
;DDVYVPEKISVDTLIFNREFNTSGYSTIVLPVDVNGSNIDGLRQVLKFDGMGVDENGKKKVQMRAVWCQNDVNEVCSSLSGNLTAYTPYIIQLADNTLTFHGPQELLPTETPETRVGDWVFRGTLERREWHDGDGEVGKVYGYAAGNAAGVSAGDFVRFADGAWIRPMRAYLINEPLDRSFARGLNKNINVRAADEDLPEKIEVEIIYERED
;
A
#
# COMPACT_ATOMS: atom_id res chain seq x y z
N ASP A 1 -13.70 11.30 8.68
CA ASP A 1 -14.35 10.42 9.66
C ASP A 1 -13.51 9.16 9.77
N ASP A 2 -13.18 8.76 11.00
CA ASP A 2 -12.35 7.59 11.26
C ASP A 2 -13.17 6.31 11.08
N VAL A 3 -12.52 5.23 10.70
CA VAL A 3 -13.14 3.91 10.51
C VAL A 3 -12.77 3.02 11.67
N TYR A 4 -13.78 2.59 12.42
CA TYR A 4 -13.60 1.70 13.56
C TYR A 4 -14.66 0.60 13.56
N VAL A 5 -14.22 -0.64 13.58
CA VAL A 5 -15.06 -1.84 13.66
C VAL A 5 -14.73 -2.52 15.01
N PRO A 6 -15.59 -2.38 16.03
CA PRO A 6 -15.31 -2.90 17.38
C PRO A 6 -15.35 -4.42 17.48
N GLU A 7 -16.23 -5.03 16.69
CA GLU A 7 -16.46 -6.47 16.66
C GLU A 7 -16.87 -6.90 15.26
N LYS A 8 -16.88 -8.20 14.97
CA LYS A 8 -17.31 -8.75 13.70
C LYS A 8 -18.76 -8.39 13.40
N ILE A 9 -19.01 -7.77 12.25
CA ILE A 9 -20.32 -7.28 11.84
C ILE A 9 -20.65 -7.85 10.47
N SER A 10 -21.80 -8.52 10.35
CA SER A 10 -22.33 -8.96 9.05
C SER A 10 -23.19 -7.87 8.45
N VAL A 11 -22.99 -7.56 7.18
CA VAL A 11 -23.76 -6.59 6.41
C VAL A 11 -24.25 -7.21 5.11
N ASP A 12 -25.50 -6.94 4.72
CA ASP A 12 -26.08 -7.48 3.51
C ASP A 12 -25.55 -6.79 2.25
N THR A 13 -25.12 -5.55 2.38
CA THR A 13 -24.56 -4.75 1.29
C THR A 13 -23.41 -3.91 1.80
N LEU A 14 -22.28 -3.97 1.08
CA LEU A 14 -21.15 -3.09 1.29
C LEU A 14 -20.89 -2.29 0.01
N ILE A 15 -20.88 -0.97 0.15
CA ILE A 15 -20.52 -0.06 -0.93
C ILE A 15 -19.41 0.84 -0.41
N PHE A 16 -18.29 0.84 -1.08
CA PHE A 16 -17.19 1.75 -0.81
C PHE A 16 -17.21 2.87 -1.84
N ASN A 17 -17.68 4.03 -1.39
CA ASN A 17 -17.83 5.20 -2.25
C ASN A 17 -16.76 6.23 -1.92
N ARG A 18 -15.89 6.49 -2.88
CA ARG A 18 -14.80 7.46 -2.76
C ARG A 18 -14.46 8.03 -4.14
N GLU A 19 -14.14 9.31 -4.20
CA GLU A 19 -13.53 9.88 -5.40
C GLU A 19 -12.14 9.28 -5.60
N PHE A 20 -12.02 8.44 -6.62
CA PHE A 20 -10.76 7.93 -7.12
C PHE A 20 -10.35 8.72 -8.38
N ASN A 21 -9.06 8.81 -8.62
CA ASN A 21 -8.60 9.21 -9.93
C ASN A 21 -8.75 8.01 -10.87
N THR A 22 -9.77 8.07 -11.73
CA THR A 22 -10.13 6.98 -12.66
C THR A 22 -9.07 6.65 -13.71
N SER A 23 -8.09 7.52 -13.89
CA SER A 23 -7.00 7.30 -14.86
C SER A 23 -5.79 6.57 -14.28
N GLY A 24 -5.80 6.17 -13.00
CA GLY A 24 -4.63 5.61 -12.35
C GLY A 24 -4.94 4.67 -11.19
N TYR A 25 -3.88 4.37 -10.47
CA TYR A 25 -3.92 3.55 -9.27
C TYR A 25 -4.17 4.40 -8.02
N SER A 26 -4.70 3.78 -6.97
CA SER A 26 -4.89 4.39 -5.66
C SER A 26 -4.64 3.38 -4.54
N THR A 27 -4.22 3.86 -3.37
CA THR A 27 -4.08 3.00 -2.20
C THR A 27 -5.41 2.77 -1.51
N ILE A 28 -5.59 1.58 -0.93
CA ILE A 28 -6.79 1.20 -0.17
C ILE A 28 -6.46 0.25 0.97
N VAL A 29 -7.27 0.33 2.03
CA VAL A 29 -7.38 -0.67 3.10
C VAL A 29 -8.85 -0.99 3.29
N LEU A 30 -9.19 -2.26 3.36
CA LEU A 30 -10.56 -2.73 3.54
C LEU A 30 -10.69 -3.55 4.83
N PRO A 31 -11.80 -3.44 5.58
CA PRO A 31 -12.05 -4.23 6.78
C PRO A 31 -12.71 -5.59 6.47
N VAL A 32 -12.56 -6.12 5.26
CA VAL A 32 -13.19 -7.36 4.78
C VAL A 32 -12.20 -8.25 4.05
N ASP A 33 -12.40 -9.57 4.20
CA ASP A 33 -11.78 -10.56 3.33
C ASP A 33 -12.69 -10.81 2.13
N VAL A 34 -12.18 -10.60 0.92
CA VAL A 34 -13.01 -10.72 -0.29
C VAL A 34 -12.19 -11.15 -1.50
N ASN A 35 -12.78 -11.96 -2.37
CA ASN A 35 -12.19 -12.23 -3.67
C ASN A 35 -12.41 -11.04 -4.61
N GLY A 36 -11.39 -10.64 -5.35
CA GLY A 36 -11.46 -9.51 -6.28
C GLY A 36 -12.57 -9.64 -7.34
N SER A 37 -12.92 -10.87 -7.74
CA SER A 37 -14.02 -11.13 -8.67
C SER A 37 -15.42 -10.84 -8.09
N ASN A 38 -15.53 -10.64 -6.78
CA ASN A 38 -16.76 -10.27 -6.10
C ASN A 38 -16.86 -8.74 -5.87
N ILE A 39 -16.03 -7.97 -6.55
CA ILE A 39 -16.02 -6.50 -6.43
C ILE A 39 -16.20 -5.87 -7.81
N ASP A 40 -17.32 -5.20 -8.04
CA ASP A 40 -17.52 -4.40 -9.25
C ASP A 40 -16.67 -3.13 -9.22
N GLY A 41 -16.22 -2.69 -10.37
CA GLY A 41 -15.39 -1.51 -10.55
C GLY A 41 -13.91 -1.75 -10.33
N LEU A 42 -13.50 -2.94 -9.89
CA LEU A 42 -12.09 -3.30 -9.69
C LEU A 42 -11.47 -3.80 -11.00
N ARG A 43 -10.26 -3.36 -11.32
CA ARG A 43 -9.47 -3.83 -12.47
C ARG A 43 -8.23 -4.59 -12.10
N GLN A 44 -7.49 -4.10 -11.11
CA GLN A 44 -6.26 -4.74 -10.65
C GLN A 44 -6.03 -4.49 -9.17
N VAL A 45 -5.39 -5.45 -8.50
CA VAL A 45 -4.95 -5.34 -7.12
C VAL A 45 -3.47 -5.69 -7.02
N LEU A 46 -2.72 -4.80 -6.40
CA LEU A 46 -1.29 -4.93 -6.17
C LEU A 46 -1.00 -4.97 -4.68
N LYS A 47 -0.23 -5.95 -4.24
CA LYS A 47 0.27 -6.10 -2.87
C LYS A 47 1.73 -5.71 -2.79
N PHE A 48 2.15 -5.08 -1.70
CA PHE A 48 3.54 -4.73 -1.45
C PHE A 48 4.41 -5.99 -1.32
N ASP A 49 5.48 -6.05 -2.12
CA ASP A 49 6.42 -7.18 -2.19
C ASP A 49 7.85 -6.79 -1.78
N GLY A 50 8.06 -5.54 -1.41
CA GLY A 50 9.33 -5.04 -0.92
C GLY A 50 9.96 -3.95 -1.78
N MET A 51 11.28 -3.83 -1.66
CA MET A 51 12.07 -2.87 -2.42
C MET A 51 13.03 -3.60 -3.35
N GLY A 52 13.09 -3.13 -4.58
CA GLY A 52 14.08 -3.53 -5.57
C GLY A 52 14.99 -2.38 -5.97
N VAL A 53 15.88 -2.67 -6.90
CA VAL A 53 16.71 -1.67 -7.58
C VAL A 53 16.66 -1.92 -9.08
N ASP A 54 16.60 -0.86 -9.87
CA ASP A 54 16.70 -0.98 -11.32
C ASP A 54 18.16 -1.20 -11.77
N GLU A 55 18.38 -1.34 -13.05
CA GLU A 55 19.70 -1.52 -13.68
C GLU A 55 20.70 -0.40 -13.38
N ASN A 56 20.23 0.78 -13.01
CA ASN A 56 21.02 1.94 -12.64
C ASN A 56 21.24 2.05 -11.12
N GLY A 57 20.77 1.07 -10.34
CA GLY A 57 20.86 1.07 -8.87
C GLY A 57 19.85 1.98 -8.18
N LYS A 58 18.82 2.52 -8.90
CA LYS A 58 17.78 3.35 -8.34
C LYS A 58 16.75 2.48 -7.62
N LYS A 59 16.39 2.88 -6.41
CA LYS A 59 15.35 2.17 -5.62
C LYS A 59 14.00 2.18 -6.32
N LYS A 60 13.31 1.03 -6.27
CA LYS A 60 11.94 0.83 -6.77
C LYS A 60 11.09 0.20 -5.68
N VAL A 61 9.83 0.63 -5.58
CA VAL A 61 8.83 -0.08 -4.78
C VAL A 61 8.28 -1.22 -5.62
N GLN A 62 8.49 -2.45 -5.16
CA GLN A 62 7.98 -3.64 -5.85
C GLN A 62 6.56 -3.95 -5.36
N MET A 63 5.64 -4.00 -6.31
CA MET A 63 4.23 -4.32 -6.08
C MET A 63 3.86 -5.54 -6.90
N ARG A 64 3.45 -6.62 -6.25
CA ARG A 64 3.03 -7.86 -6.91
C ARG A 64 1.56 -7.81 -7.26
N ALA A 65 1.21 -8.08 -8.51
CA ALA A 65 -0.17 -8.28 -8.91
C ALA A 65 -0.73 -9.54 -8.22
N VAL A 66 -1.83 -9.41 -7.49
CA VAL A 66 -2.49 -10.53 -6.78
C VAL A 66 -3.87 -10.82 -7.35
N TRP A 67 -4.45 -9.88 -8.06
CA TRP A 67 -5.69 -10.05 -8.82
C TRP A 67 -5.76 -9.06 -9.98
N CYS A 68 -6.33 -9.49 -11.10
CA CYS A 68 -6.62 -8.65 -12.26
C CYS A 68 -7.93 -9.09 -12.91
N GLN A 69 -8.63 -8.13 -13.50
CA GLN A 69 -9.72 -8.43 -14.41
C GLN A 69 -9.18 -9.02 -15.72
N ASN A 70 -9.87 -10.00 -16.29
CA ASN A 70 -9.38 -10.82 -17.41
C ASN A 70 -8.99 -10.04 -18.69
N ASP A 71 -9.46 -8.81 -18.84
CA ASP A 71 -9.18 -7.96 -20.00
C ASP A 71 -7.98 -7.02 -19.84
N VAL A 72 -7.41 -6.94 -18.64
CA VAL A 72 -6.33 -5.98 -18.34
C VAL A 72 -4.97 -6.47 -18.81
N ASN A 73 -4.68 -7.75 -18.62
CA ASN A 73 -3.42 -8.38 -19.02
C ASN A 73 -3.57 -9.90 -19.02
N GLU A 74 -3.18 -10.58 -20.10
CA GLU A 74 -3.24 -12.05 -20.20
C GLU A 74 -2.44 -12.75 -19.10
N VAL A 75 -1.32 -12.16 -18.67
CA VAL A 75 -0.47 -12.69 -17.57
C VAL A 75 -1.17 -12.64 -16.21
N CYS A 76 -2.15 -11.76 -16.05
CA CYS A 76 -2.91 -11.59 -14.82
C CYS A 76 -4.14 -12.49 -14.71
N SER A 77 -4.62 -13.05 -15.81
CA SER A 77 -5.92 -13.74 -15.88
C SER A 77 -6.01 -15.01 -15.03
N SER A 78 -4.86 -15.59 -14.65
CA SER A 78 -4.75 -16.76 -13.76
C SER A 78 -4.72 -16.42 -12.27
N LEU A 79 -4.59 -15.15 -11.91
CA LEU A 79 -4.48 -14.74 -10.51
C LEU A 79 -5.86 -14.75 -9.83
N SER A 80 -6.05 -15.67 -8.91
CA SER A 80 -7.30 -15.86 -8.15
C SER A 80 -7.27 -15.21 -6.75
N GLY A 81 -6.51 -14.13 -6.60
CA GLY A 81 -6.15 -13.57 -5.31
C GLY A 81 -7.32 -13.03 -4.49
N ASN A 82 -7.35 -13.40 -3.23
CA ASN A 82 -8.22 -12.81 -2.24
C ASN A 82 -7.55 -11.53 -1.69
N LEU A 83 -8.35 -10.48 -1.49
CA LEU A 83 -7.97 -9.35 -0.68
C LEU A 83 -8.22 -9.73 0.78
N THR A 84 -7.19 -9.56 1.60
CA THR A 84 -7.26 -9.83 3.03
C THR A 84 -7.57 -8.54 3.77
N ALA A 85 -8.47 -8.62 4.74
CA ALA A 85 -8.82 -7.50 5.60
C ALA A 85 -7.57 -6.85 6.21
N TYR A 86 -7.60 -5.53 6.36
CA TYR A 86 -6.53 -4.71 6.93
C TYR A 86 -5.16 -4.86 6.26
N THR A 87 -5.10 -5.48 5.11
CA THR A 87 -3.90 -5.47 4.26
C THR A 87 -3.96 -4.24 3.34
N PRO A 88 -2.93 -3.39 3.31
CA PRO A 88 -2.89 -2.28 2.37
C PRO A 88 -2.56 -2.77 0.96
N TYR A 89 -3.32 -2.26 0.00
CA TYR A 89 -3.16 -2.56 -1.42
C TYR A 89 -3.06 -1.27 -2.25
N ILE A 90 -2.49 -1.38 -3.44
CA ILE A 90 -2.72 -0.44 -4.53
C ILE A 90 -3.74 -1.10 -5.46
N ILE A 91 -4.78 -0.35 -5.84
CA ILE A 91 -5.84 -0.84 -6.73
C ILE A 91 -5.97 0.06 -7.96
N GLN A 92 -6.32 -0.55 -9.08
CA GLN A 92 -6.79 0.14 -10.28
C GLN A 92 -8.29 -0.07 -10.40
N LEU A 93 -9.01 0.99 -10.76
CA LEU A 93 -10.46 1.01 -10.85
C LEU A 93 -10.95 1.35 -12.25
N ALA A 94 -12.13 0.81 -12.60
CA ALA A 94 -12.90 1.23 -13.76
C ALA A 94 -13.76 2.47 -13.45
N ASP A 95 -14.29 2.53 -12.24
CA ASP A 95 -15.26 3.53 -11.76
C ASP A 95 -14.85 4.11 -10.41
N ASN A 96 -15.57 5.13 -9.93
CA ASN A 96 -15.31 5.78 -8.64
C ASN A 96 -15.91 5.04 -7.43
N THR A 97 -16.56 3.92 -7.65
CA THR A 97 -17.25 3.15 -6.60
C THR A 97 -16.85 1.70 -6.67
N LEU A 98 -16.61 1.08 -5.52
CA LEU A 98 -16.51 -0.36 -5.38
C LEU A 98 -17.82 -0.89 -4.82
N THR A 99 -18.44 -1.86 -5.49
CA THR A 99 -19.63 -2.56 -5.01
C THR A 99 -19.29 -4.02 -4.76
N PHE A 100 -19.54 -4.47 -3.54
CA PHE A 100 -19.25 -5.84 -3.11
C PHE A 100 -20.48 -6.71 -3.29
N HIS A 101 -20.31 -7.86 -3.93
CA HIS A 101 -21.40 -8.82 -4.16
C HIS A 101 -21.63 -9.71 -2.95
N GLY A 102 -22.89 -9.83 -2.58
CA GLY A 102 -23.35 -10.67 -1.47
C GLY A 102 -23.04 -10.09 -0.09
N PRO A 103 -23.46 -10.79 0.96
CA PRO A 103 -23.18 -10.40 2.33
C PRO A 103 -21.69 -10.35 2.62
N GLN A 104 -21.26 -9.33 3.37
CA GLN A 104 -19.88 -9.16 3.78
C GLN A 104 -19.76 -9.22 5.31
N GLU A 105 -18.61 -9.69 5.78
CA GLU A 105 -18.26 -9.64 7.20
C GLU A 105 -17.17 -8.60 7.42
N LEU A 106 -17.51 -7.50 8.08
CA LEU A 106 -16.55 -6.52 8.56
C LEU A 106 -15.81 -7.12 9.77
N LEU A 107 -14.50 -7.19 9.69
CA LEU A 107 -13.66 -7.74 10.75
C LEU A 107 -13.27 -6.66 11.77
N PRO A 108 -13.01 -7.04 13.04
CA PRO A 108 -12.55 -6.12 14.06
C PRO A 108 -11.30 -5.36 13.62
N THR A 109 -11.23 -4.08 14.00
CA THR A 109 -10.12 -3.20 13.62
C THR A 109 -8.77 -3.74 14.06
N GLU A 110 -7.85 -3.86 13.12
CA GLU A 110 -6.45 -4.23 13.30
C GLU A 110 -5.54 -3.18 12.67
N THR A 111 -4.27 -3.17 13.04
CA THR A 111 -3.27 -2.30 12.43
C THR A 111 -2.99 -2.77 10.99
N PRO A 112 -3.33 -1.97 9.98
CA PRO A 112 -3.17 -2.41 8.60
C PRO A 112 -1.73 -2.17 8.12
N GLU A 113 -0.93 -3.24 8.01
CA GLU A 113 0.43 -3.10 7.46
C GLU A 113 0.92 -4.36 6.75
N THR A 114 1.85 -4.15 5.81
CA THR A 114 2.68 -5.19 5.21
C THR A 114 4.13 -4.76 5.31
N ARG A 115 4.96 -5.53 6.02
CA ARG A 115 6.38 -5.25 6.22
C ARG A 115 7.24 -6.19 5.38
N VAL A 116 8.21 -5.62 4.68
CA VAL A 116 9.28 -6.36 3.99
C VAL A 116 10.61 -5.69 4.29
N GLY A 117 11.44 -6.34 5.08
CA GLY A 117 12.71 -5.77 5.57
C GLY A 117 12.48 -4.51 6.42
N ASP A 118 13.19 -3.45 6.05
CA ASP A 118 13.13 -2.15 6.73
C ASP A 118 12.01 -1.24 6.18
N TRP A 119 11.18 -1.75 5.28
CA TRP A 119 10.09 -0.99 4.67
C TRP A 119 8.73 -1.54 5.06
N VAL A 120 7.82 -0.65 5.37
CA VAL A 120 6.45 -0.97 5.76
C VAL A 120 5.49 -0.22 4.85
N PHE A 121 4.62 -0.96 4.18
CA PHE A 121 3.45 -0.38 3.55
C PHE A 121 2.33 -0.40 4.56
N ARG A 122 1.97 0.77 5.08
CA ARG A 122 1.05 0.91 6.22
C ARG A 122 -0.22 1.64 5.79
N GLY A 123 -1.35 1.07 6.18
CA GLY A 123 -2.64 1.71 6.03
C GLY A 123 -2.99 2.60 7.20
N THR A 124 -3.98 3.45 7.01
CA THR A 124 -4.59 4.21 8.11
C THR A 124 -6.11 4.12 8.05
N LEU A 125 -6.75 4.02 9.20
CA LEU A 125 -8.20 4.02 9.38
C LEU A 125 -8.71 5.36 9.89
N GLU A 126 -7.81 6.30 10.14
CA GLU A 126 -8.08 7.67 10.57
C GLU A 126 -7.36 8.68 9.66
N ARG A 127 -7.73 9.95 9.74
CA ARG A 127 -6.96 11.01 9.13
C ARG A 127 -5.62 11.11 9.85
N ARG A 128 -4.53 10.99 9.10
CA ARG A 128 -3.18 11.15 9.64
C ARG A 128 -2.46 12.31 8.99
N GLU A 129 -1.77 13.09 9.80
CA GLU A 129 -0.96 14.25 9.40
C GLU A 129 0.43 14.13 10.04
N TRP A 130 1.45 14.57 9.33
CA TRP A 130 2.84 14.50 9.77
C TRP A 130 3.40 15.90 9.96
N HIS A 131 4.06 16.12 11.10
CA HIS A 131 4.70 17.37 11.46
C HIS A 131 6.18 17.19 11.77
N ASP A 132 6.96 18.25 11.56
CA ASP A 132 8.35 18.27 11.98
C ASP A 132 8.45 17.93 13.47
N GLY A 133 9.29 16.95 13.81
CA GLY A 133 9.41 16.44 15.17
C GLY A 133 8.73 15.10 15.42
N ASP A 134 7.85 14.60 14.56
CA ASP A 134 7.22 13.28 14.71
C ASP A 134 8.22 12.12 14.55
N GLY A 135 9.45 12.40 14.08
CA GLY A 135 10.48 11.40 13.82
C GLY A 135 10.23 10.53 12.58
N GLU A 136 9.10 10.70 11.94
CA GLU A 136 8.72 10.01 10.70
C GLU A 136 8.90 10.89 9.45
N VAL A 137 8.82 12.23 9.58
CA VAL A 137 9.03 13.16 8.47
C VAL A 137 10.40 12.89 7.82
N GLY A 138 10.43 12.85 6.50
CA GLY A 138 11.61 12.47 5.74
C GLY A 138 11.78 10.94 5.50
N LYS A 139 11.00 10.09 6.18
CA LYS A 139 10.99 8.62 6.01
C LYS A 139 9.68 8.09 5.43
N VAL A 140 8.64 8.93 5.39
CA VAL A 140 7.29 8.56 4.94
C VAL A 140 7.06 9.05 3.52
N TYR A 141 6.39 8.22 2.73
CA TYR A 141 6.08 8.46 1.33
C TYR A 141 4.60 8.25 1.07
N GLY A 142 3.96 9.23 0.47
CA GLY A 142 2.59 9.12 -0.04
C GLY A 142 2.56 8.68 -1.50
N TYR A 143 1.55 7.90 -1.86
CA TYR A 143 1.33 7.48 -3.24
C TYR A 143 0.68 8.62 -4.04
N ALA A 144 1.32 9.03 -5.14
CA ALA A 144 0.82 10.05 -6.03
C ALA A 144 -0.24 9.48 -6.98
N ALA A 145 -1.51 9.83 -6.75
CA ALA A 145 -2.62 9.41 -7.61
C ALA A 145 -2.76 10.27 -8.88
N GLY A 146 -1.98 11.33 -9.04
CA GLY A 146 -2.00 12.25 -10.17
C GLY A 146 -0.66 12.91 -10.41
N ASN A 147 -0.52 13.54 -11.58
CA ASN A 147 0.68 14.27 -11.94
C ASN A 147 0.71 15.65 -11.27
N ALA A 148 1.89 16.05 -10.78
CA ALA A 148 2.19 17.39 -10.28
C ALA A 148 3.60 17.78 -10.70
N ALA A 149 4.04 19.00 -10.40
CA ALA A 149 5.39 19.46 -10.75
C ALA A 149 6.47 18.52 -10.15
N GLY A 150 7.19 17.83 -11.01
CA GLY A 150 8.26 16.90 -10.63
C GLY A 150 7.80 15.52 -10.10
N VAL A 151 6.47 15.26 -10.06
CA VAL A 151 5.86 14.03 -9.57
C VAL A 151 5.01 13.42 -10.67
N SER A 152 5.18 12.14 -10.91
CA SER A 152 4.33 11.36 -11.83
C SER A 152 3.30 10.57 -11.04
N ALA A 153 2.10 10.40 -11.61
CA ALA A 153 1.13 9.45 -11.08
C ALA A 153 1.77 8.06 -11.00
N GLY A 154 1.64 7.40 -9.85
CA GLY A 154 2.28 6.13 -9.58
C GLY A 154 3.57 6.20 -8.77
N ASP A 155 4.17 7.36 -8.59
CA ASP A 155 5.34 7.53 -7.72
C ASP A 155 4.94 7.51 -6.24
N PHE A 156 5.82 6.99 -5.38
CA PHE A 156 5.81 7.29 -3.95
C PHE A 156 6.66 8.53 -3.69
N VAL A 157 6.06 9.56 -3.11
CA VAL A 157 6.68 10.87 -2.89
C VAL A 157 6.88 11.11 -1.42
N ARG A 158 8.09 11.53 -1.03
CA ARG A 158 8.45 11.79 0.37
C ARG A 158 7.59 12.92 0.94
N PHE A 159 7.03 12.70 2.12
CA PHE A 159 6.22 13.69 2.80
C PHE A 159 7.07 14.79 3.42
N ALA A 160 6.60 16.00 3.26
CA ALA A 160 7.07 17.18 3.97
C ALA A 160 6.19 17.46 5.20
N ASP A 161 6.62 18.42 6.03
CA ASP A 161 5.82 18.95 7.13
C ASP A 161 4.41 19.38 6.67
N GLY A 162 3.39 19.02 7.46
CA GLY A 162 1.99 19.27 7.16
C GLY A 162 1.35 18.35 6.11
N ALA A 163 2.09 17.37 5.59
CA ALA A 163 1.50 16.36 4.70
C ALA A 163 0.47 15.50 5.44
N TRP A 164 -0.59 15.10 4.75
CA TRP A 164 -1.65 14.30 5.37
C TRP A 164 -2.29 13.32 4.40
N ILE A 165 -2.91 12.26 4.95
CA ILE A 165 -3.73 11.31 4.20
C ILE A 165 -5.08 11.10 4.87
N ARG A 166 -6.05 10.66 4.07
CA ARG A 166 -7.41 10.31 4.53
C ARG A 166 -7.47 8.87 5.07
N PRO A 167 -8.49 8.54 5.88
CA PRO A 167 -8.78 7.17 6.27
C PRO A 167 -8.88 6.21 5.08
N MET A 168 -8.61 4.94 5.35
CA MET A 168 -8.63 3.83 4.39
C MET A 168 -7.67 4.02 3.20
N ARG A 169 -6.58 4.74 3.43
CA ARG A 169 -5.46 4.88 2.50
C ARG A 169 -4.21 4.23 3.08
N ALA A 170 -3.17 4.13 2.24
CA ALA A 170 -1.88 3.62 2.68
C ALA A 170 -0.73 4.51 2.22
N TYR A 171 0.36 4.43 2.96
CA TYR A 171 1.62 5.12 2.74
C TYR A 171 2.78 4.15 2.96
N LEU A 172 3.93 4.47 2.40
CA LEU A 172 5.15 3.70 2.60
C LEU A 172 6.03 4.40 3.64
N ILE A 173 6.65 3.65 4.55
CA ILE A 173 7.59 4.20 5.52
C ILE A 173 8.86 3.35 5.58
N ASN A 174 10.00 4.03 5.64
CA ASN A 174 11.28 3.39 5.99
C ASN A 174 11.41 3.35 7.51
N GLU A 175 11.29 2.16 8.08
CA GLU A 175 11.30 1.90 9.52
C GLU A 175 12.25 0.73 9.80
N PRO A 176 13.57 1.01 9.88
CA PRO A 176 14.57 -0.01 10.12
C PRO A 176 14.31 -0.79 11.41
N LEU A 177 14.39 -2.11 11.32
CA LEU A 177 14.29 -2.97 12.50
C LEU A 177 15.45 -2.65 13.46
N ASP A 178 15.13 -2.44 14.74
CA ASP A 178 16.16 -2.26 15.75
C ASP A 178 16.96 -3.56 15.91
N ARG A 179 18.15 -3.55 15.32
CA ARG A 179 19.11 -4.68 15.38
C ARG A 179 20.03 -4.58 16.61
N SER A 180 19.73 -3.75 17.58
CA SER A 180 20.58 -3.57 18.77
C SER A 180 20.76 -4.87 19.56
N PHE A 181 19.75 -5.75 19.58
CA PHE A 181 19.84 -7.07 20.20
C PHE A 181 20.80 -8.04 19.49
N ALA A 182 21.00 -7.89 18.18
CA ALA A 182 21.95 -8.72 17.43
C ALA A 182 23.41 -8.32 17.67
N ARG A 183 23.67 -7.11 18.19
CA ARG A 183 25.03 -6.59 18.49
C ARG A 183 25.73 -7.28 19.64
N GLY A 184 24.99 -7.99 20.51
CA GLY A 184 25.58 -8.74 21.63
C GLY A 184 26.45 -9.92 21.21
N LEU A 185 26.35 -10.41 19.97
CA LEU A 185 26.99 -11.63 19.49
C LEU A 185 28.15 -11.41 18.49
N ASN A 186 28.31 -10.20 17.89
CA ASN A 186 29.41 -9.97 16.96
C ASN A 186 29.87 -8.50 16.96
N LYS A 187 31.01 -8.24 17.59
CA LYS A 187 31.64 -6.90 17.74
C LYS A 187 32.20 -6.27 16.46
N ASN A 188 32.10 -6.89 15.30
CA ASN A 188 32.79 -6.46 14.08
C ASN A 188 31.85 -6.15 12.89
N ILE A 189 30.55 -5.97 13.10
CA ILE A 189 29.70 -5.48 12.03
C ILE A 189 29.66 -3.96 12.12
N ASN A 190 30.37 -3.28 11.21
CA ASN A 190 30.17 -1.86 10.94
C ASN A 190 28.73 -1.67 10.46
N VAL A 191 27.82 -1.47 11.41
CA VAL A 191 26.48 -1.00 11.10
C VAL A 191 26.67 0.46 10.70
N ARG A 192 26.75 0.74 9.41
CA ARG A 192 26.49 2.08 8.89
C ARG A 192 25.14 2.48 9.45
N ALA A 193 25.13 3.56 10.23
CA ALA A 193 23.90 4.21 10.63
C ALA A 193 23.06 4.44 9.38
N ALA A 194 21.77 4.08 9.43
CA ALA A 194 20.82 4.25 8.36
C ALA A 194 20.42 5.74 8.22
N ASP A 195 21.40 6.58 7.92
CA ASP A 195 21.22 7.86 7.24
C ASP A 195 21.60 7.61 5.76
N GLU A 196 21.05 6.55 5.18
CA GLU A 196 21.00 6.46 3.73
C GLU A 196 20.13 7.64 3.27
N ASP A 197 20.69 8.41 2.37
CA ASP A 197 19.99 9.52 1.72
C ASP A 197 18.75 8.96 1.02
N LEU A 198 17.60 9.01 1.73
CA LEU A 198 16.34 8.49 1.23
C LEU A 198 15.90 9.37 0.07
N PRO A 199 15.56 8.81 -1.10
CA PRO A 199 15.21 9.59 -2.29
C PRO A 199 13.94 10.42 -2.06
N GLU A 200 13.81 11.55 -2.77
CA GLU A 200 12.60 12.38 -2.73
C GLU A 200 11.37 11.64 -3.31
N LYS A 201 11.61 10.74 -4.25
CA LYS A 201 10.59 9.90 -4.86
C LYS A 201 11.09 8.51 -5.20
N ILE A 202 10.19 7.54 -5.19
CA ILE A 202 10.46 6.14 -5.52
C ILE A 202 9.39 5.69 -6.53
N GLU A 203 9.83 5.22 -7.67
CA GLU A 203 8.93 4.70 -8.70
C GLU A 203 8.44 3.29 -8.33
N VAL A 204 7.24 2.94 -8.79
CA VAL A 204 6.67 1.61 -8.60
C VAL A 204 7.03 0.71 -9.78
N GLU A 205 7.43 -0.51 -9.46
CA GLU A 205 7.60 -1.63 -10.39
C GLU A 205 6.52 -2.66 -10.11
N ILE A 206 5.72 -3.01 -11.13
CA ILE A 206 4.70 -4.05 -11.00
C ILE A 206 5.28 -5.39 -11.40
N ILE A 207 5.20 -6.36 -10.49
CA ILE A 207 5.66 -7.72 -10.71
C ILE A 207 4.44 -8.59 -11.01
N TYR A 208 4.49 -9.27 -12.15
CA TYR A 208 3.54 -10.32 -12.51
C TYR A 208 4.20 -11.67 -12.29
N GLU A 209 3.51 -12.61 -11.66
CA GLU A 209 3.99 -13.99 -11.59
C GLU A 209 4.07 -14.52 -13.03
N ARG A 210 5.25 -15.01 -13.41
CA ARG A 210 5.36 -15.89 -14.58
C ARG A 210 5.03 -17.28 -14.08
N GLU A 211 4.04 -17.93 -14.69
CA GLU A 211 3.95 -19.38 -14.60
C GLU A 211 5.21 -19.97 -15.25
N ASP A 212 6.03 -20.66 -14.46
CA ASP A 212 7.17 -21.46 -14.95
C ASP A 212 6.63 -22.76 -15.58
#